data_9a4504386e64ad861975bbc93b23304e
#
_entry.id   9a4504386e64ad861975bbc93b23304e
#
_cell.length_a   1.000
_cell.length_b   1.000
_cell.length_c   1.000
_cell.angle_alpha   90.00
_cell.angle_beta   90.00
_cell.angle_gamma   90.00
#
_symmetry.space_group_name_H-M   'P 1'
#
loop_
_entity.id
_entity.type
_entity.pdbx_description
1 polymer ?
#
loop_
_entity_poly.entity_id
_entity_poly.type
_entity_poly.pdbx_seq_one_letter_code
_entity_poly.pdbx_strand_id
1 'polypeptide(L)'
;RNVSKTFNPGTINEKAALKNLHLVLREGDFAPIVGSNGAGKSTLFNAITGAFYADRGLIMLDGEDITYQMEHVRSKVIGHLFQDPLKGTAPHMTIEENMALAYLRTTTSKNAYFSRIKAADKKKFREQLALLDMGLEDRMKQPVGLLSGGQRQALTLLMATMVTPKILLLDEHTAALDPATAEKVLSLTKKIVAERNITCLMVTHNMHQALELGNRTLMMDSGNIVLDITGEERKKMTVDDLLEQFAVRAGKALDNDRILFSKVEGSNS
;
A
#
# COMPACT_ATOMS: atom_id res chain seq x y z
N ARG A 1 -4.84 -17.73 3.06
CA ARG A 1 -5.97 -18.67 3.13
C ARG A 1 -6.37 -18.86 4.59
N ASN A 2 -7.60 -18.51 4.94
CA ASN A 2 -8.22 -18.72 6.25
C ASN A 2 -7.43 -18.10 7.42
N VAL A 3 -6.90 -16.88 7.20
CA VAL A 3 -6.06 -16.18 8.15
C VAL A 3 -6.91 -15.62 9.28
N SER A 4 -6.51 -15.91 10.53
CA SER A 4 -7.14 -15.36 11.72
C SER A 4 -6.10 -14.72 12.63
N LYS A 5 -6.50 -13.61 13.28
CA LYS A 5 -5.69 -12.90 14.27
C LYS A 5 -6.55 -12.32 15.36
N THR A 6 -6.25 -12.67 16.59
CA THR A 6 -6.86 -12.09 17.80
C THR A 6 -5.78 -11.42 18.63
N PHE A 7 -6.00 -10.15 18.96
CA PHE A 7 -5.15 -9.42 19.89
C PHE A 7 -5.69 -9.53 21.31
N ASN A 8 -4.79 -9.62 22.28
CA ASN A 8 -5.09 -9.69 23.72
C ASN A 8 -6.11 -10.79 24.10
N PRO A 9 -5.92 -12.05 23.63
CA PRO A 9 -6.89 -13.12 23.88
C PRO A 9 -7.08 -13.36 25.39
N GLY A 10 -8.33 -13.59 25.81
CA GLY A 10 -8.71 -13.86 27.20
C GLY A 10 -8.71 -12.61 28.10
N THR A 11 -8.59 -11.40 27.54
CA THR A 11 -8.66 -10.14 28.31
C THR A 11 -9.90 -9.34 27.93
N ILE A 12 -10.22 -8.30 28.72
CA ILE A 12 -11.30 -7.35 28.42
C ILE A 12 -11.06 -6.56 27.11
N ASN A 13 -9.80 -6.54 26.63
CA ASN A 13 -9.40 -5.87 25.40
C ASN A 13 -9.21 -6.86 24.26
N GLU A 14 -9.78 -8.06 24.33
CA GLU A 14 -9.73 -9.04 23.28
C GLU A 14 -10.37 -8.50 22.01
N LYS A 15 -9.65 -8.60 20.90
CA LYS A 15 -10.13 -8.16 19.58
C LYS A 15 -9.77 -9.16 18.51
N ALA A 16 -10.76 -9.87 17.99
CA ALA A 16 -10.61 -10.68 16.77
C ALA A 16 -10.55 -9.76 15.56
N ALA A 17 -9.34 -9.45 15.11
CA ALA A 17 -9.07 -8.45 14.07
C ALA A 17 -9.11 -9.03 12.65
N LEU A 18 -8.79 -10.33 12.47
CA LEU A 18 -9.01 -11.10 11.24
C LEU A 18 -9.74 -12.40 11.62
N LYS A 19 -10.78 -12.75 10.85
CA LYS A 19 -11.64 -13.88 11.15
C LYS A 19 -11.74 -14.80 9.94
N ASN A 20 -10.88 -15.82 9.86
CA ASN A 20 -10.88 -16.78 8.77
C ASN A 20 -10.81 -16.12 7.37
N LEU A 21 -10.06 -15.01 7.26
CA LEU A 21 -9.98 -14.21 6.05
C LEU A 21 -9.36 -15.01 4.92
N HIS A 22 -10.06 -15.04 3.79
CA HIS A 22 -9.59 -15.67 2.56
C HIS A 22 -9.48 -14.61 1.46
N LEU A 23 -8.28 -14.47 0.88
CA LEU A 23 -8.01 -13.57 -0.23
C LEU A 23 -6.99 -14.22 -1.16
N VAL A 24 -7.25 -14.19 -2.45
CA VAL A 24 -6.30 -14.60 -3.48
C VAL A 24 -6.13 -13.42 -4.44
N LEU A 25 -4.92 -12.91 -4.58
CA LEU A 25 -4.55 -11.94 -5.59
C LEU A 25 -3.85 -12.67 -6.74
N ARG A 26 -4.18 -12.29 -7.96
CA ARG A 26 -3.49 -12.74 -9.17
C ARG A 26 -2.39 -11.76 -9.53
N GLU A 27 -1.42 -12.22 -10.27
CA GLU A 27 -0.39 -11.33 -10.83
C GLU A 27 -1.04 -10.22 -11.67
N GLY A 28 -0.61 -8.96 -11.41
CA GLY A 28 -1.18 -7.79 -12.05
C GLY A 28 -2.51 -7.30 -11.49
N ASP A 29 -3.08 -7.95 -10.45
CA ASP A 29 -4.22 -7.36 -9.72
C ASP A 29 -3.80 -6.04 -9.08
N PHE A 30 -4.51 -4.97 -9.39
CA PHE A 30 -4.47 -3.73 -8.60
C PHE A 30 -5.82 -3.60 -7.90
N ALA A 31 -5.82 -3.89 -6.61
CA ALA A 31 -7.03 -4.03 -5.80
C ALA A 31 -7.10 -3.00 -4.66
N PRO A 32 -7.84 -1.89 -4.83
CA PRO A 32 -8.25 -1.05 -3.71
C PRO A 32 -9.09 -1.82 -2.69
N ILE A 33 -8.81 -1.58 -1.41
CA ILE A 33 -9.59 -2.08 -0.26
C ILE A 33 -10.23 -0.91 0.45
N VAL A 34 -11.55 -0.96 0.60
CA VAL A 34 -12.34 -0.04 1.40
C VAL A 34 -12.96 -0.76 2.60
N GLY A 35 -13.46 -0.01 3.55
CA GLY A 35 -14.14 -0.54 4.74
C GLY A 35 -14.05 0.41 5.92
N SER A 36 -14.91 0.22 6.92
CA SER A 36 -14.98 1.04 8.12
C SER A 36 -13.66 1.03 8.93
N ASN A 37 -13.51 2.01 9.82
CA ASN A 37 -12.44 1.99 10.79
C ASN A 37 -12.56 0.74 11.68
N GLY A 38 -11.44 0.03 11.86
CA GLY A 38 -11.44 -1.22 12.61
C GLY A 38 -11.89 -2.46 11.82
N ALA A 39 -12.18 -2.34 10.52
CA ALA A 39 -12.54 -3.47 9.65
C ALA A 39 -11.42 -4.53 9.51
N GLY A 40 -10.19 -4.20 9.88
CA GLY A 40 -9.05 -5.12 9.82
C GLY A 40 -8.06 -4.83 8.69
N LYS A 41 -8.22 -3.72 7.93
CA LYS A 41 -7.37 -3.39 6.77
C LYS A 41 -5.88 -3.33 7.12
N SER A 42 -5.49 -2.53 8.10
CA SER A 42 -4.09 -2.42 8.54
C SER A 42 -3.60 -3.72 9.20
N THR A 43 -4.50 -4.50 9.83
CA THR A 43 -4.17 -5.82 10.36
C THR A 43 -3.85 -6.80 9.23
N LEU A 44 -4.59 -6.75 8.13
CA LEU A 44 -4.29 -7.55 6.93
C LEU A 44 -2.91 -7.20 6.36
N PHE A 45 -2.60 -5.91 6.22
CA PHE A 45 -1.28 -5.45 5.74
C PHE A 45 -0.16 -5.92 6.66
N ASN A 46 -0.32 -5.77 7.97
CA ASN A 46 0.65 -6.22 8.95
C ASN A 46 0.82 -7.75 8.96
N ALA A 47 -0.24 -8.52 8.70
CA ALA A 47 -0.14 -9.96 8.53
C ALA A 47 0.67 -10.33 7.27
N ILE A 48 0.47 -9.62 6.15
CA ILE A 48 1.22 -9.83 4.91
C ILE A 48 2.69 -9.45 5.07
N THR A 49 2.99 -8.31 5.70
CA THR A 49 4.37 -7.83 5.91
C THR A 49 5.13 -8.63 6.97
N GLY A 50 4.42 -9.33 7.87
CA GLY A 50 5.04 -10.12 8.95
C GLY A 50 5.36 -9.29 10.19
N ALA A 51 4.70 -8.14 10.38
CA ALA A 51 4.79 -7.35 11.62
C ALA A 51 4.30 -8.14 12.85
N PHE A 52 3.50 -9.16 12.62
CA PHE A 52 3.13 -10.22 13.57
C PHE A 52 2.82 -11.53 12.82
N TYR A 53 2.78 -12.63 13.55
CA TYR A 53 2.34 -13.91 12.99
C TYR A 53 0.83 -14.09 13.16
N ALA A 54 0.18 -14.67 12.13
CA ALA A 54 -1.20 -15.10 12.22
C ALA A 54 -1.36 -16.21 13.27
N ASP A 55 -2.52 -16.24 13.93
CA ASP A 55 -2.82 -17.29 14.91
C ASP A 55 -3.21 -18.60 14.19
N ARG A 56 -3.85 -18.47 13.01
CA ARG A 56 -4.24 -19.57 12.12
C ARG A 56 -4.20 -19.12 10.67
N GLY A 57 -4.13 -20.11 9.78
CA GLY A 57 -4.18 -19.90 8.33
C GLY A 57 -2.81 -19.93 7.68
N LEU A 58 -2.78 -19.60 6.40
CA LEU A 58 -1.61 -19.72 5.53
C LEU A 58 -1.46 -18.47 4.68
N ILE A 59 -0.27 -17.91 4.63
CA ILE A 59 0.08 -16.76 3.76
C ILE A 59 1.09 -17.25 2.72
N MET A 60 0.66 -17.27 1.47
CA MET A 60 1.47 -17.67 0.33
C MET A 60 1.83 -16.45 -0.52
N LEU A 61 3.06 -16.36 -0.97
CA LEU A 61 3.51 -15.34 -1.91
C LEU A 61 4.29 -16.02 -3.04
N ASP A 62 3.76 -15.95 -4.24
CA ASP A 62 4.39 -16.54 -5.43
C ASP A 62 4.75 -18.02 -5.25
N GLY A 63 3.80 -18.80 -4.69
CA GLY A 63 3.97 -20.23 -4.44
C GLY A 63 4.77 -20.59 -3.19
N GLU A 64 5.40 -19.63 -2.52
CA GLU A 64 6.16 -19.84 -1.29
C GLU A 64 5.31 -19.59 -0.03
N ASP A 65 5.42 -20.46 0.98
CA ASP A 65 4.83 -20.23 2.29
C ASP A 65 5.69 -19.23 3.09
N ILE A 66 5.10 -18.04 3.33
CA ILE A 66 5.74 -16.98 4.10
C ILE A 66 5.13 -16.81 5.50
N THR A 67 4.21 -17.68 5.92
CA THR A 67 3.41 -17.53 7.15
C THR A 67 4.25 -17.20 8.38
N TYR A 68 5.39 -17.85 8.52
CA TYR A 68 6.31 -17.66 9.66
C TYR A 68 7.64 -16.99 9.28
N GLN A 69 7.76 -16.45 8.07
CA GLN A 69 8.93 -15.66 7.70
C GLN A 69 8.95 -14.34 8.45
N MET A 70 10.12 -13.93 8.91
CA MET A 70 10.32 -12.64 9.59
C MET A 70 10.10 -11.46 8.66
N GLU A 71 9.66 -10.33 9.20
CA GLU A 71 9.37 -9.10 8.45
C GLU A 71 10.53 -8.65 7.54
N HIS A 72 11.78 -8.67 8.05
CA HIS A 72 12.96 -8.27 7.27
C HIS A 72 13.26 -9.19 6.07
N VAL A 73 12.80 -10.45 6.10
CA VAL A 73 12.90 -11.37 4.97
C VAL A 73 11.84 -11.01 3.93
N ARG A 74 10.58 -10.83 4.38
CA ARG A 74 9.47 -10.45 3.49
C ARG A 74 9.68 -9.08 2.86
N SER A 75 10.27 -8.12 3.58
CA SER A 75 10.53 -6.77 3.08
C SER A 75 11.45 -6.71 1.85
N LYS A 76 12.18 -7.78 1.54
CA LYS A 76 12.99 -7.88 0.31
C LYS A 76 12.15 -7.99 -0.95
N VAL A 77 10.95 -8.56 -0.83
CA VAL A 77 10.06 -8.87 -1.96
C VAL A 77 8.69 -8.21 -1.86
N ILE A 78 8.37 -7.60 -0.71
CA ILE A 78 7.14 -6.85 -0.47
C ILE A 78 7.49 -5.36 -0.40
N GLY A 79 6.91 -4.56 -1.29
CA GLY A 79 6.93 -3.10 -1.19
C GLY A 79 5.82 -2.64 -0.25
N HIS A 80 6.11 -1.69 0.65
CA HIS A 80 5.11 -1.15 1.57
C HIS A 80 5.26 0.36 1.69
N LEU A 81 4.18 1.10 1.36
CA LEU A 81 4.03 2.52 1.62
C LEU A 81 3.09 2.70 2.81
N PHE A 82 3.53 3.48 3.77
CA PHE A 82 2.78 3.82 4.97
C PHE A 82 1.95 5.09 4.74
N GLN A 83 0.92 5.26 5.54
CA GLN A 83 0.14 6.51 5.60
C GLN A 83 1.04 7.71 5.96
N ASP A 84 1.96 7.52 6.92
CA ASP A 84 2.99 8.49 7.23
C ASP A 84 4.26 8.20 6.43
N PRO A 85 4.64 9.06 5.47
CA PRO A 85 5.82 8.84 4.61
C PRO A 85 7.15 8.90 5.38
N LEU A 86 7.16 9.41 6.61
CA LEU A 86 8.36 9.37 7.48
C LEU A 86 8.73 7.93 7.86
N LYS A 87 7.75 7.05 8.02
CA LYS A 87 8.01 5.64 8.38
C LYS A 87 8.74 4.85 7.29
N GLY A 88 8.65 5.30 6.04
CA GLY A 88 9.33 4.67 4.90
C GLY A 88 10.70 5.25 4.59
N THR A 89 11.18 6.24 5.38
CA THR A 89 12.43 6.98 5.09
C THR A 89 13.29 7.16 6.33
N ALA A 90 14.58 7.45 6.12
CA ALA A 90 15.49 7.95 7.13
C ALA A 90 15.62 9.49 6.95
N PRO A 91 14.84 10.32 7.69
CA PRO A 91 14.68 11.75 7.40
C PRO A 91 15.97 12.57 7.54
N HIS A 92 16.91 12.12 8.37
CA HIS A 92 18.23 12.77 8.54
C HIS A 92 19.25 12.42 7.46
N MET A 93 18.98 11.37 6.69
CA MET A 93 19.82 10.95 5.56
C MET A 93 19.39 11.67 4.29
N THR A 94 20.32 11.80 3.35
CA THR A 94 20.07 12.39 2.03
C THR A 94 19.18 11.51 1.15
N ILE A 95 18.65 12.08 0.07
CA ILE A 95 17.86 11.33 -0.92
C ILE A 95 18.70 10.17 -1.47
N GLU A 96 19.97 10.42 -1.88
CA GLU A 96 20.83 9.35 -2.42
C GLU A 96 21.12 8.23 -1.42
N GLU A 97 21.27 8.54 -0.13
CA GLU A 97 21.47 7.55 0.93
C GLU A 97 20.20 6.71 1.19
N ASN A 98 19.02 7.34 1.21
CA ASN A 98 17.76 6.64 1.31
C ASN A 98 17.54 5.68 0.13
N MET A 99 17.78 6.13 -1.10
CA MET A 99 17.71 5.28 -2.29
C MET A 99 18.71 4.12 -2.22
N ALA A 100 19.92 4.37 -1.72
CA ALA A 100 20.91 3.33 -1.54
C ALA A 100 20.47 2.26 -0.54
N LEU A 101 19.88 2.66 0.60
CA LEU A 101 19.34 1.71 1.57
C LEU A 101 18.23 0.86 0.95
N ALA A 102 17.31 1.49 0.18
CA ALA A 102 16.24 0.77 -0.51
C ALA A 102 16.81 -0.24 -1.53
N TYR A 103 17.83 0.14 -2.29
CA TYR A 103 18.48 -0.73 -3.25
C TYR A 103 19.20 -1.90 -2.58
N LEU A 104 19.95 -1.65 -1.51
CA LEU A 104 20.69 -2.68 -0.77
C LEU A 104 19.76 -3.69 -0.08
N ARG A 105 18.56 -3.27 0.35
CA ARG A 105 17.57 -4.16 0.95
C ARG A 105 17.20 -5.34 0.06
N THR A 106 17.14 -5.12 -1.25
CA THR A 106 16.76 -6.14 -2.23
C THR A 106 17.94 -6.97 -2.75
N THR A 107 19.18 -6.61 -2.37
CA THR A 107 20.37 -7.29 -2.84
C THR A 107 20.64 -8.53 -2.01
N THR A 108 20.78 -9.68 -2.67
CA THR A 108 21.12 -10.97 -2.03
C THR A 108 22.61 -11.16 -1.79
N SER A 109 23.45 -10.20 -2.21
CA SER A 109 24.90 -10.28 -2.09
C SER A 109 25.35 -10.28 -0.63
N LYS A 110 26.13 -11.30 -0.23
CA LYS A 110 26.76 -11.37 1.10
C LYS A 110 27.69 -10.18 1.39
N ASN A 111 28.11 -9.44 0.36
CA ASN A 111 28.98 -8.26 0.44
C ASN A 111 28.19 -6.93 0.47
N ALA A 112 26.87 -6.95 0.64
CA ALA A 112 26.04 -5.73 0.67
C ALA A 112 26.52 -4.73 1.74
N TYR A 113 27.00 -5.19 2.89
CA TYR A 113 27.55 -4.36 3.97
C TYR A 113 28.82 -3.59 3.59
N PHE A 114 29.56 -4.04 2.59
CA PHE A 114 30.78 -3.40 2.10
C PHE A 114 30.62 -2.75 0.73
N SER A 115 29.42 -2.79 0.18
CA SER A 115 29.10 -2.26 -1.14
C SER A 115 29.05 -0.73 -1.09
N ARG A 116 30.13 -0.08 -1.54
CA ARG A 116 30.11 1.38 -1.77
C ARG A 116 29.20 1.69 -2.95
N ILE A 117 28.33 2.69 -2.81
CA ILE A 117 27.53 3.23 -3.90
C ILE A 117 28.51 3.76 -4.96
N LYS A 118 28.47 3.17 -6.15
CA LYS A 118 29.31 3.55 -7.27
C LYS A 118 28.72 4.76 -8.01
N ALA A 119 29.55 5.44 -8.79
CA ALA A 119 29.07 6.53 -9.65
C ALA A 119 27.96 6.09 -10.62
N ALA A 120 28.02 4.84 -11.11
CA ALA A 120 26.98 4.25 -11.94
C ALA A 120 25.62 4.10 -11.20
N ASP A 121 25.65 3.76 -9.91
CA ASP A 121 24.41 3.65 -9.10
C ASP A 121 23.79 5.03 -8.89
N LYS A 122 24.61 6.05 -8.61
CA LYS A 122 24.15 7.44 -8.48
C LYS A 122 23.52 7.97 -9.78
N LYS A 123 24.07 7.60 -10.94
CA LYS A 123 23.50 7.94 -12.23
C LYS A 123 22.12 7.31 -12.39
N LYS A 124 21.96 6.02 -12.08
CA LYS A 124 20.66 5.33 -12.10
C LYS A 124 19.66 5.96 -11.15
N PHE A 125 20.09 6.34 -9.94
CA PHE A 125 19.22 7.02 -8.97
C PHE A 125 18.72 8.35 -9.52
N ARG A 126 19.61 9.14 -10.13
CA ARG A 126 19.23 10.40 -10.78
C ARG A 126 18.20 10.20 -11.89
N GLU A 127 18.41 9.23 -12.77
CA GLU A 127 17.49 8.88 -13.85
C GLU A 127 16.11 8.46 -13.31
N GLN A 128 16.08 7.67 -12.24
CA GLN A 128 14.83 7.25 -11.61
C GLN A 128 14.11 8.40 -10.90
N LEU A 129 14.84 9.30 -10.24
CA LEU A 129 14.27 10.50 -9.60
C LEU A 129 13.67 11.44 -10.62
N ALA A 130 14.29 11.60 -11.80
CA ALA A 130 13.77 12.43 -12.89
C ALA A 130 12.38 11.97 -13.38
N LEU A 131 12.08 10.65 -13.29
CA LEU A 131 10.75 10.12 -13.64
C LEU A 131 9.62 10.64 -12.74
N LEU A 132 9.96 11.13 -11.54
CA LEU A 132 8.98 11.70 -10.60
C LEU A 132 8.52 13.11 -11.01
N ASP A 133 9.28 13.79 -11.85
CA ASP A 133 9.02 15.17 -12.27
C ASP A 133 8.77 16.14 -11.09
N MET A 134 9.67 16.05 -10.09
CA MET A 134 9.61 16.85 -8.84
C MET A 134 10.92 17.58 -8.52
N GLY A 135 11.90 17.57 -9.44
CA GLY A 135 13.21 18.19 -9.28
C GLY A 135 14.09 17.56 -8.18
N LEU A 136 13.84 16.29 -7.84
CA LEU A 136 14.61 15.58 -6.81
C LEU A 136 15.96 15.11 -7.32
N GLU A 137 16.08 14.90 -8.61
CA GLU A 137 17.30 14.48 -9.31
C GLU A 137 18.46 15.48 -9.15
N ASP A 138 18.15 16.76 -8.96
CA ASP A 138 19.15 17.82 -8.76
C ASP A 138 19.46 18.08 -7.28
N ARG A 139 18.68 17.47 -6.38
CA ARG A 139 18.76 17.66 -4.92
C ARG A 139 19.13 16.38 -4.17
N MET A 140 19.82 15.44 -4.80
CA MET A 140 20.12 14.12 -4.24
C MET A 140 20.87 14.16 -2.89
N LYS A 141 21.60 15.24 -2.62
CA LYS A 141 22.33 15.44 -1.35
C LYS A 141 21.49 16.14 -0.27
N GLN A 142 20.26 16.52 -0.56
CA GLN A 142 19.37 17.14 0.41
C GLN A 142 18.84 16.08 1.38
N PRO A 143 18.77 16.35 2.71
CA PRO A 143 18.09 15.49 3.68
C PRO A 143 16.63 15.30 3.33
N VAL A 144 16.13 14.07 3.43
CA VAL A 144 14.73 13.72 3.09
C VAL A 144 13.73 14.41 4.01
N GLY A 145 14.11 14.71 5.25
CA GLY A 145 13.28 15.48 6.18
C GLY A 145 12.90 16.87 5.72
N LEU A 146 13.64 17.46 4.76
CA LEU A 146 13.36 18.78 4.18
C LEU A 146 12.43 18.73 2.95
N LEU A 147 12.02 17.56 2.51
CA LEU A 147 11.09 17.39 1.40
C LEU A 147 9.65 17.72 1.82
N SER A 148 8.84 18.20 0.88
CA SER A 148 7.39 18.29 1.10
C SER A 148 6.79 16.89 1.29
N GLY A 149 5.57 16.81 1.85
CA GLY A 149 4.86 15.55 2.03
C GLY A 149 4.75 14.76 0.73
N GLY A 150 4.33 15.42 -0.36
CA GLY A 150 4.20 14.78 -1.67
C GLY A 150 5.52 14.32 -2.29
N GLN A 151 6.57 15.15 -2.19
CA GLN A 151 7.92 14.76 -2.65
C GLN A 151 8.43 13.53 -1.90
N ARG A 152 8.21 13.49 -0.58
CA ARG A 152 8.61 12.36 0.25
C ARG A 152 7.80 11.12 -0.10
N GLN A 153 6.50 11.26 -0.33
CA GLN A 153 5.65 10.15 -0.73
C GLN A 153 6.04 9.58 -2.09
N ALA A 154 6.30 10.44 -3.08
CA ALA A 154 6.79 10.02 -4.38
C ALA A 154 8.16 9.32 -4.30
N LEU A 155 9.07 9.84 -3.47
CA LEU A 155 10.36 9.20 -3.20
C LEU A 155 10.16 7.81 -2.56
N THR A 156 9.27 7.69 -1.57
CA THR A 156 8.98 6.41 -0.90
C THR A 156 8.40 5.39 -1.89
N LEU A 157 7.49 5.83 -2.78
CA LEU A 157 6.95 4.99 -3.85
C LEU A 157 8.07 4.49 -4.78
N LEU A 158 8.95 5.40 -5.23
CA LEU A 158 10.10 5.04 -6.05
C LEU A 158 11.00 4.01 -5.34
N MET A 159 11.34 4.26 -4.07
CA MET A 159 12.16 3.37 -3.26
C MET A 159 11.53 1.97 -3.09
N ALA A 160 10.22 1.90 -2.87
CA ALA A 160 9.49 0.63 -2.74
C ALA A 160 9.43 -0.17 -4.05
N THR A 161 9.59 0.52 -5.19
CA THR A 161 9.47 -0.07 -6.53
C THR A 161 10.77 -0.07 -7.33
N MET A 162 11.90 0.39 -6.78
CA MET A 162 13.22 0.39 -7.46
C MET A 162 13.60 -0.99 -8.00
N VAL A 163 13.36 -2.01 -7.20
CA VAL A 163 13.31 -3.40 -7.64
C VAL A 163 11.85 -3.81 -7.58
N THR A 164 11.33 -4.35 -8.67
CA THR A 164 9.91 -4.71 -8.77
C THR A 164 9.52 -5.69 -7.66
N PRO A 165 8.66 -5.29 -6.72
CA PRO A 165 8.22 -6.18 -5.65
C PRO A 165 7.24 -7.22 -6.19
N LYS A 166 7.13 -8.37 -5.52
CA LYS A 166 6.09 -9.37 -5.82
C LYS A 166 4.68 -8.87 -5.47
N ILE A 167 4.59 -8.00 -4.47
CA ILE A 167 3.37 -7.27 -4.11
C ILE A 167 3.73 -5.89 -3.55
N LEU A 168 2.95 -4.87 -3.92
CA LEU A 168 3.02 -3.52 -3.40
C LEU A 168 1.81 -3.26 -2.50
N LEU A 169 2.05 -2.87 -1.25
CA LEU A 169 1.04 -2.51 -0.28
C LEU A 169 1.03 -0.99 -0.10
N LEU A 170 -0.11 -0.35 -0.31
CA LEU A 170 -0.30 1.09 -0.21
C LEU A 170 -1.32 1.40 0.90
N ASP A 171 -0.85 1.86 2.06
CA ASP A 171 -1.71 2.14 3.21
C ASP A 171 -2.05 3.64 3.25
N GLU A 172 -3.20 4.01 2.68
CA GLU A 172 -3.71 5.40 2.65
C GLU A 172 -2.67 6.45 2.24
N HIS A 173 -1.79 6.08 1.34
CA HIS A 173 -0.55 6.78 1.04
C HIS A 173 -0.70 8.21 0.48
N THR A 174 -1.92 8.68 0.25
CA THR A 174 -2.22 10.05 -0.20
C THR A 174 -3.11 10.83 0.76
N ALA A 175 -3.56 10.20 1.87
CA ALA A 175 -4.55 10.81 2.77
C ALA A 175 -4.06 12.08 3.50
N ALA A 176 -2.76 12.23 3.69
CA ALA A 176 -2.15 13.38 4.36
C ALA A 176 -1.68 14.49 3.40
N LEU A 177 -1.97 14.37 2.09
CA LEU A 177 -1.54 15.31 1.06
C LEU A 177 -2.68 16.26 0.69
N ASP A 178 -2.32 17.45 0.20
CA ASP A 178 -3.29 18.32 -0.46
C ASP A 178 -3.81 17.67 -1.76
N PRO A 179 -5.02 18.04 -2.22
CA PRO A 179 -5.68 17.37 -3.36
C PRO A 179 -4.84 17.30 -4.63
N ALA A 180 -4.18 18.41 -5.02
CA ALA A 180 -3.39 18.44 -6.24
C ALA A 180 -2.15 17.55 -6.17
N THR A 181 -1.48 17.53 -5.02
CA THR A 181 -0.33 16.65 -4.76
C THR A 181 -0.77 15.19 -4.66
N ALA A 182 -1.91 14.90 -4.03
CA ALA A 182 -2.47 13.56 -3.93
C ALA A 182 -2.76 12.98 -5.32
N GLU A 183 -3.36 13.77 -6.21
CA GLU A 183 -3.64 13.36 -7.60
C GLU A 183 -2.35 13.06 -8.38
N LYS A 184 -1.32 13.92 -8.24
CA LYS A 184 -0.01 13.69 -8.87
C LYS A 184 0.61 12.37 -8.38
N VAL A 185 0.59 12.10 -7.08
CA VAL A 185 1.13 10.85 -6.49
C VAL A 185 0.32 9.64 -6.94
N LEU A 186 -1.02 9.73 -7.01
CA LEU A 186 -1.88 8.66 -7.52
C LEU A 186 -1.63 8.36 -8.99
N SER A 187 -1.49 9.39 -9.83
CA SER A 187 -1.15 9.24 -11.25
C SER A 187 0.19 8.53 -11.43
N LEU A 188 1.20 8.92 -10.63
CA LEU A 188 2.50 8.27 -10.61
C LEU A 188 2.40 6.81 -10.15
N THR A 189 1.58 6.52 -9.14
CA THR A 189 1.32 5.16 -8.65
C THR A 189 0.70 4.30 -9.76
N LYS A 190 -0.36 4.80 -10.43
CA LYS A 190 -1.00 4.12 -11.57
C LYS A 190 0.03 3.77 -12.65
N LYS A 191 0.86 4.75 -13.03
CA LYS A 191 1.88 4.60 -14.07
C LYS A 191 2.90 3.52 -13.70
N ILE A 192 3.50 3.59 -12.50
CA ILE A 192 4.53 2.63 -12.07
C ILE A 192 3.96 1.21 -11.95
N VAL A 193 2.75 1.07 -11.36
CA VAL A 193 2.09 -0.24 -11.20
C VAL A 193 1.78 -0.86 -12.57
N ALA A 194 1.25 -0.08 -13.50
CA ALA A 194 0.92 -0.57 -14.86
C ALA A 194 2.15 -0.93 -15.69
N GLU A 195 3.16 -0.02 -15.74
CA GLU A 195 4.38 -0.24 -16.54
C GLU A 195 5.19 -1.46 -16.10
N ARG A 196 5.15 -1.78 -14.80
CA ARG A 196 5.91 -2.89 -14.22
C ARG A 196 5.07 -4.12 -13.90
N ASN A 197 3.79 -4.12 -14.25
CA ASN A 197 2.81 -5.18 -13.95
C ASN A 197 2.85 -5.62 -12.48
N ILE A 198 2.90 -4.65 -11.55
CA ILE A 198 3.03 -4.93 -10.11
C ILE A 198 1.67 -5.34 -9.56
N THR A 199 1.60 -6.47 -8.84
CA THR A 199 0.43 -6.79 -8.02
C THR A 199 0.34 -5.80 -6.87
N CYS A 200 -0.78 -5.10 -6.73
CA CYS A 200 -0.93 -3.99 -5.80
C CYS A 200 -2.20 -4.14 -4.96
N LEU A 201 -2.06 -3.94 -3.65
CA LEU A 201 -3.18 -3.86 -2.71
C LEU A 201 -3.15 -2.48 -2.06
N MET A 202 -4.23 -1.70 -2.17
CA MET A 202 -4.27 -0.32 -1.72
C MET A 202 -5.42 -0.08 -0.76
N VAL A 203 -5.13 0.36 0.45
CA VAL A 203 -6.16 0.86 1.37
C VAL A 203 -6.52 2.30 1.00
N THR A 204 -7.80 2.58 0.85
CA THR A 204 -8.34 3.93 0.64
C THR A 204 -9.66 4.10 1.38
N HIS A 205 -9.94 5.33 1.81
CA HIS A 205 -11.26 5.73 2.31
C HIS A 205 -12.11 6.39 1.23
N ASN A 206 -11.55 6.66 0.07
CA ASN A 206 -12.25 7.30 -1.04
C ASN A 206 -12.90 6.25 -1.96
N MET A 207 -14.24 6.22 -1.98
CA MET A 207 -15.02 5.26 -2.78
C MET A 207 -14.87 5.47 -4.29
N HIS A 208 -14.70 6.71 -4.74
CA HIS A 208 -14.41 6.99 -6.15
C HIS A 208 -13.06 6.38 -6.55
N GLN A 209 -12.01 6.59 -5.75
CA GLN A 209 -10.71 5.97 -5.99
C GLN A 209 -10.81 4.44 -6.00
N ALA A 210 -11.63 3.85 -5.13
CA ALA A 210 -11.81 2.40 -5.06
C ALA A 210 -12.43 1.81 -6.34
N LEU A 211 -13.25 2.57 -7.06
CA LEU A 211 -13.84 2.17 -8.34
C LEU A 211 -13.00 2.59 -9.54
N GLU A 212 -12.25 3.68 -9.44
CA GLU A 212 -11.46 4.23 -10.55
C GLU A 212 -10.09 3.54 -10.70
N LEU A 213 -9.46 3.21 -9.54
CA LEU A 213 -8.11 2.64 -9.52
C LEU A 213 -8.14 1.12 -9.70
N GLY A 214 -7.21 0.64 -10.50
CA GLY A 214 -6.99 -0.80 -10.68
C GLY A 214 -8.10 -1.54 -11.41
N ASN A 215 -8.10 -2.86 -11.25
CA ASN A 215 -8.98 -3.79 -11.97
C ASN A 215 -9.90 -4.62 -11.04
N ARG A 216 -9.82 -4.42 -9.73
CA ARG A 216 -10.54 -5.15 -8.69
C ARG A 216 -10.87 -4.20 -7.53
N THR A 217 -12.00 -4.38 -6.86
CA THR A 217 -12.36 -3.61 -5.67
C THR A 217 -12.74 -4.57 -4.57
N LEU A 218 -12.11 -4.41 -3.41
CA LEU A 218 -12.34 -5.22 -2.22
C LEU A 218 -12.99 -4.36 -1.13
N MET A 219 -13.86 -4.99 -0.35
CA MET A 219 -14.43 -4.35 0.82
C MET A 219 -14.27 -5.25 2.03
N MET A 220 -13.78 -4.67 3.13
CA MET A 220 -13.60 -5.36 4.39
C MET A 220 -14.58 -4.86 5.45
N ASP A 221 -15.14 -5.78 6.20
CA ASP A 221 -15.82 -5.52 7.46
C ASP A 221 -15.51 -6.60 8.49
N SER A 222 -15.37 -6.19 9.75
CA SER A 222 -15.26 -7.08 10.92
C SER A 222 -14.25 -8.21 10.78
N GLY A 223 -13.12 -7.93 10.09
CA GLY A 223 -12.00 -8.86 9.90
C GLY A 223 -12.15 -9.82 8.71
N ASN A 224 -13.13 -9.60 7.83
CA ASN A 224 -13.36 -10.40 6.63
C ASN A 224 -13.45 -9.54 5.36
N ILE A 225 -13.20 -10.16 4.19
CA ILE A 225 -13.60 -9.62 2.89
C ILE A 225 -15.09 -9.90 2.71
N VAL A 226 -15.90 -8.85 2.64
CA VAL A 226 -17.37 -8.95 2.47
C VAL A 226 -17.80 -8.69 1.03
N LEU A 227 -16.96 -8.05 0.22
CA LEU A 227 -17.21 -7.79 -1.18
C LEU A 227 -15.90 -7.90 -1.97
N ASP A 228 -15.98 -8.52 -3.14
CA ASP A 228 -14.86 -8.72 -4.07
C ASP A 228 -15.40 -8.63 -5.49
N ILE A 229 -15.12 -7.52 -6.18
CA ILE A 229 -15.70 -7.20 -7.48
C ILE A 229 -14.61 -6.99 -8.52
N THR A 230 -14.83 -7.58 -9.70
CA THR A 230 -13.91 -7.52 -10.85
C THR A 230 -14.69 -7.35 -12.15
N GLY A 231 -13.99 -7.10 -13.24
CA GLY A 231 -14.53 -7.17 -14.61
C GLY A 231 -15.69 -6.19 -14.87
N GLU A 232 -16.69 -6.67 -15.62
CA GLU A 232 -17.81 -5.85 -16.10
C GLU A 232 -18.76 -5.39 -14.99
N GLU A 233 -18.91 -6.16 -13.92
CA GLU A 233 -19.68 -5.76 -12.75
C GLU A 233 -19.08 -4.50 -12.12
N ARG A 234 -17.74 -4.50 -11.93
CA ARG A 234 -17.02 -3.35 -11.36
C ARG A 234 -17.11 -2.10 -12.24
N LYS A 235 -17.00 -2.26 -13.57
CA LYS A 235 -17.05 -1.13 -14.52
C LYS A 235 -18.37 -0.40 -14.54
N LYS A 236 -19.47 -1.09 -14.25
CA LYS A 236 -20.82 -0.54 -14.24
C LYS A 236 -21.24 -0.01 -12.85
N MET A 237 -20.47 -0.33 -11.82
CA MET A 237 -20.79 0.00 -10.43
C MET A 237 -20.56 1.47 -10.15
N THR A 238 -21.56 2.11 -9.55
CA THR A 238 -21.47 3.46 -9.01
C THR A 238 -21.02 3.44 -7.53
N VAL A 239 -20.66 4.59 -6.99
CA VAL A 239 -20.37 4.71 -5.55
C VAL A 239 -21.58 4.36 -4.70
N ASP A 240 -22.79 4.75 -5.14
CA ASP A 240 -24.03 4.44 -4.43
C ASP A 240 -24.31 2.94 -4.42
N ASP A 241 -24.11 2.24 -5.54
CA ASP A 241 -24.20 0.77 -5.61
C ASP A 241 -23.22 0.09 -4.66
N LEU A 242 -21.97 0.61 -4.59
CA LEU A 242 -20.94 0.08 -3.71
C LEU A 242 -21.33 0.23 -2.23
N LEU A 243 -21.89 1.38 -1.86
CA LEU A 243 -22.39 1.65 -0.51
C LEU A 243 -23.60 0.77 -0.15
N GLU A 244 -24.55 0.58 -1.08
CA GLU A 244 -25.69 -0.31 -0.90
C GLU A 244 -25.25 -1.76 -0.71
N GLN A 245 -24.37 -2.26 -1.56
CA GLN A 245 -23.79 -3.60 -1.44
C GLN A 245 -23.11 -3.80 -0.08
N PHE A 246 -22.42 -2.77 0.41
CA PHE A 246 -21.81 -2.84 1.74
C PHE A 246 -22.88 -2.92 2.84
N ALA A 247 -23.87 -2.03 2.82
CA ALA A 247 -24.92 -2.01 3.83
C ALA A 247 -25.64 -3.36 3.94
N VAL A 248 -25.93 -3.98 2.79
CA VAL A 248 -26.58 -5.30 2.73
C VAL A 248 -25.68 -6.40 3.30
N ARG A 249 -24.41 -6.43 2.93
CA ARG A 249 -23.49 -7.53 3.31
C ARG A 249 -22.91 -7.40 4.71
N ALA A 250 -22.64 -6.18 5.17
CA ALA A 250 -22.14 -5.91 6.50
C ALA A 250 -23.24 -5.82 7.56
N GLY A 251 -24.51 -5.74 7.14
CA GLY A 251 -25.68 -5.57 8.02
C GLY A 251 -25.71 -4.22 8.74
N LYS A 252 -24.96 -3.23 8.25
CA LYS A 252 -24.88 -1.87 8.81
C LYS A 252 -24.43 -0.87 7.74
N ALA A 253 -24.90 0.39 7.86
CA ALA A 253 -24.39 1.47 7.03
C ALA A 253 -22.92 1.81 7.39
N LEU A 254 -22.20 2.33 6.42
CA LEU A 254 -20.87 2.90 6.65
C LEU A 254 -21.03 4.25 7.37
N ASP A 255 -20.89 4.23 8.69
CA ASP A 255 -20.81 5.44 9.50
C ASP A 255 -19.41 6.06 9.38
N ASN A 256 -19.17 6.81 8.31
CA ASN A 256 -17.91 7.51 8.21
C ASN A 256 -18.09 8.86 7.51
N ASP A 257 -17.96 9.96 8.26
CA ASP A 257 -18.08 11.34 7.79
C ASP A 257 -17.17 11.62 6.57
N ARG A 258 -16.00 10.96 6.47
CA ARG A 258 -15.10 11.10 5.32
C ARG A 258 -15.65 10.51 4.02
N ILE A 259 -16.49 9.49 4.10
CA ILE A 259 -17.16 8.89 2.93
C ILE A 259 -18.27 9.82 2.42
N LEU A 260 -18.95 10.51 3.34
CA LEU A 260 -19.98 11.49 3.02
C LEU A 260 -19.40 12.77 2.42
N PHE A 261 -18.23 13.23 2.86
CA PHE A 261 -17.55 14.43 2.31
C PHE A 261 -17.07 14.23 0.88
N SER A 262 -16.76 13.01 0.43
CA SER A 262 -16.47 12.76 -0.99
C SER A 262 -17.70 12.91 -1.91
N LYS A 263 -18.92 12.90 -1.37
CA LYS A 263 -20.16 13.20 -2.11
C LYS A 263 -20.37 14.70 -2.40
N VAL A 264 -19.82 15.58 -1.55
CA VAL A 264 -20.07 17.03 -1.64
C VAL A 264 -19.19 17.71 -2.68
N GLU A 265 -17.98 17.21 -2.93
CA GLU A 265 -17.07 17.79 -3.92
C GLU A 265 -17.41 17.41 -5.38
N GLY A 266 -18.21 16.39 -5.61
CA GLY A 266 -18.65 15.96 -6.95
C GLY A 266 -19.98 16.57 -7.45
N SER A 267 -20.69 17.38 -6.64
CA SER A 267 -22.00 17.92 -7.00
C SER A 267 -22.01 19.42 -7.37
N ASN A 268 -20.86 20.07 -7.44
CA ASN A 268 -20.70 21.44 -7.92
C ASN A 268 -19.71 21.48 -9.10
N SER A 269 -20.18 20.97 -10.24
CA SER A 269 -19.56 21.24 -11.56
C SER A 269 -20.68 21.39 -12.57
#